data_060ee50cbda95640ab43db2d2e2cc6ea
#
_entry.id   060ee50cbda95640ab43db2d2e2cc6ea
#
_cell.length_a   1.000
_cell.length_b   1.000
_cell.length_c   1.000
_cell.angle_alpha   90.00
_cell.angle_beta   90.00
_cell.angle_gamma   90.00
#
_symmetry.space_group_name_H-M   'P 1'
#
loop_
_entity.id
_entity.type
_entity.pdbx_description
1 polymer ?
#
loop_
_entity_poly.entity_id
_entity_poly.type
_entity_poly.pdbx_seq_one_letter_code
_entity_poly.pdbx_strand_id
1 'polypeptide(L)'
;MIREFKSLIVKLETCNYKLALILVVLLSACTSLPIWTAGEVPYVPTPPDVVDRMLELARIKSGDVLYDLGSGDGRIVIEAAKQYGIKGVGIEIDVDLVQKARDNAFREKVDNLVEFRAQDALTVDVSEATVVTLYMLPEFNAKLRPNFDKELRPGSRVVSHDFEVKGWVPDKVEGIKGDLFHDHTIYFYEIR
;
A
#
# COMPACT_ATOMS: atom_id res chain seq x y z
N MET A 1 12.47 37.72 -58.56
CA MET A 1 13.42 36.75 -57.98
C MET A 1 13.81 37.08 -56.52
N ILE A 2 14.30 38.26 -56.19
CA ILE A 2 14.77 38.62 -54.82
C ILE A 2 13.61 38.70 -53.76
N ARG A 3 12.40 39.06 -54.19
CA ARG A 3 11.21 39.14 -53.30
C ARG A 3 10.66 37.76 -52.85
N GLU A 4 10.73 36.77 -53.72
CA GLU A 4 10.28 35.41 -53.35
C GLU A 4 11.24 34.69 -52.41
N PHE A 5 12.52 34.95 -52.54
CA PHE A 5 13.54 34.34 -51.65
C PHE A 5 13.41 34.85 -50.20
N LYS A 6 13.10 36.14 -49.99
CA LYS A 6 12.84 36.70 -48.65
C LYS A 6 11.59 36.10 -47.97
N SER A 7 10.57 35.83 -48.79
CA SER A 7 9.32 35.19 -48.26
C SER A 7 9.54 33.78 -47.83
N LEU A 8 10.44 33.02 -48.48
CA LEU A 8 10.76 31.65 -48.13
C LEU A 8 11.59 31.55 -46.87
N ILE A 9 12.56 32.45 -46.70
CA ILE A 9 13.41 32.51 -45.47
C ILE A 9 12.56 32.85 -44.24
N VAL A 10 11.68 33.82 -44.32
CA VAL A 10 10.76 34.19 -43.20
C VAL A 10 9.82 33.02 -42.86
N LYS A 11 9.33 32.24 -43.83
CA LYS A 11 8.54 31.05 -43.57
C LYS A 11 9.29 29.92 -42.88
N LEU A 12 10.57 29.72 -43.22
CA LEU A 12 11.43 28.73 -42.60
C LEU A 12 11.80 29.09 -41.16
N GLU A 13 12.09 30.36 -40.89
CA GLU A 13 12.36 30.84 -39.51
C GLU A 13 11.12 30.71 -38.59
N THR A 14 9.91 31.03 -39.11
CA THR A 14 8.69 30.90 -38.33
C THR A 14 8.28 29.42 -38.10
N CYS A 15 8.66 28.52 -39.02
CA CYS A 15 8.42 27.08 -38.86
C CYS A 15 9.32 26.47 -37.77
N ASN A 16 10.62 26.82 -37.81
CA ASN A 16 11.58 26.36 -36.80
C ASN A 16 11.27 26.88 -35.39
N TYR A 17 10.80 28.13 -35.28
CA TYR A 17 10.39 28.70 -34.01
C TYR A 17 9.16 27.99 -33.40
N LYS A 18 8.17 27.67 -34.24
CA LYS A 18 6.98 26.90 -33.76
C LYS A 18 7.38 25.48 -33.35
N LEU A 19 8.26 24.81 -34.08
CA LEU A 19 8.76 23.48 -33.71
C LEU A 19 9.56 23.51 -32.41
N ALA A 20 10.43 24.51 -32.22
CA ALA A 20 11.19 24.71 -31.01
C ALA A 20 10.31 25.01 -29.81
N LEU A 21 9.22 25.80 -29.98
CA LEU A 21 8.25 26.08 -28.91
C LEU A 21 7.47 24.82 -28.51
N ILE A 22 7.07 23.99 -29.48
CA ILE A 22 6.39 22.73 -29.21
C ILE A 22 7.32 21.77 -28.46
N LEU A 23 8.61 21.71 -28.83
CA LEU A 23 9.59 20.87 -28.16
C LEU A 23 9.84 21.32 -26.71
N VAL A 24 9.91 22.64 -26.46
CA VAL A 24 10.05 23.22 -25.11
C VAL A 24 8.82 22.94 -24.25
N VAL A 25 7.62 23.03 -24.80
CA VAL A 25 6.36 22.72 -24.08
C VAL A 25 6.29 21.21 -23.76
N LEU A 26 6.71 20.33 -24.68
CA LEU A 26 6.74 18.89 -24.45
C LEU A 26 7.81 18.49 -23.41
N LEU A 27 8.96 19.18 -23.37
CA LEU A 27 9.98 18.98 -22.35
C LEU A 27 9.55 19.50 -20.98
N SER A 28 8.78 20.58 -20.92
CA SER A 28 8.22 21.10 -19.65
C SER A 28 7.11 20.23 -19.08
N ALA A 29 6.38 19.49 -19.91
CA ALA A 29 5.35 18.54 -19.46
C ALA A 29 5.94 17.26 -18.84
N CYS A 30 7.24 16.98 -19.08
CA CYS A 30 7.91 15.79 -18.55
C CYS A 30 8.49 15.96 -17.14
N THR A 31 8.38 17.16 -16.51
CA THR A 31 9.02 17.47 -15.22
C THR A 31 8.10 17.31 -14.00
N SER A 32 6.92 16.76 -14.15
CA SER A 32 6.00 16.51 -13.04
C SER A 32 5.66 15.03 -12.83
N LEU A 33 6.58 14.13 -13.14
CA LEU A 33 6.50 12.78 -12.57
C LEU A 33 6.79 12.92 -11.07
N PRO A 34 5.94 12.37 -10.19
CA PRO A 34 6.21 12.39 -8.77
C PRO A 34 7.57 11.72 -8.54
N ILE A 35 8.58 12.50 -8.13
CA ILE A 35 9.84 11.96 -7.66
C ILE A 35 9.53 11.44 -6.27
N TRP A 36 9.36 10.12 -6.13
CA TRP A 36 9.27 9.46 -4.84
C TRP A 36 10.56 9.70 -4.09
N THR A 37 10.50 10.40 -2.97
CA THR A 37 11.65 10.54 -2.09
C THR A 37 11.98 9.18 -1.49
N ALA A 38 13.26 8.81 -1.49
CA ALA A 38 13.70 7.55 -0.91
C ALA A 38 13.31 7.49 0.57
N GLY A 39 12.27 6.69 0.91
CA GLY A 39 11.75 6.54 2.27
C GLY A 39 10.23 6.66 2.40
N GLU A 40 9.53 7.16 1.40
CA GLU A 40 8.06 7.17 1.42
C GLU A 40 7.51 5.88 0.79
N VAL A 41 6.72 5.15 1.56
CA VAL A 41 5.93 4.02 1.05
C VAL A 41 4.67 4.61 0.42
N PRO A 42 4.43 4.44 -0.90
CA PRO A 42 3.25 4.99 -1.53
C PRO A 42 1.99 4.30 -1.00
N TYR A 43 0.92 5.05 -0.82
CA TYR A 43 -0.38 4.46 -0.54
C TYR A 43 -0.92 3.76 -1.81
N VAL A 44 -0.88 2.44 -1.80
CA VAL A 44 -1.46 1.58 -2.83
C VAL A 44 -2.49 0.66 -2.15
N PRO A 45 -3.78 0.82 -2.45
CA PRO A 45 -4.80 0.05 -1.76
C PRO A 45 -4.84 -1.41 -2.26
N THR A 46 -4.83 -2.37 -1.34
CA THR A 46 -5.03 -3.80 -1.64
C THR A 46 -6.41 -4.02 -2.30
N PRO A 47 -6.51 -4.72 -3.43
CA PRO A 47 -7.79 -5.05 -4.05
C PRO A 47 -8.71 -5.87 -3.12
N PRO A 48 -10.05 -5.72 -3.23
CA PRO A 48 -10.99 -6.38 -2.31
C PRO A 48 -10.89 -7.92 -2.29
N ASP A 49 -10.72 -8.54 -3.44
CA ASP A 49 -10.55 -10.00 -3.58
C ASP A 49 -9.25 -10.50 -2.93
N VAL A 50 -8.19 -9.68 -2.98
CA VAL A 50 -6.92 -9.96 -2.29
C VAL A 50 -7.11 -9.81 -0.78
N VAL A 51 -7.85 -8.77 -0.31
CA VAL A 51 -8.20 -8.60 1.11
C VAL A 51 -8.94 -9.84 1.62
N ASP A 52 -9.99 -10.27 0.93
CA ASP A 52 -10.76 -11.45 1.32
C ASP A 52 -9.85 -12.68 1.42
N ARG A 53 -8.98 -12.86 0.45
CA ARG A 53 -8.06 -14.01 0.44
C ARG A 53 -6.99 -13.94 1.54
N MET A 54 -6.46 -12.76 1.86
CA MET A 54 -5.56 -12.56 2.99
C MET A 54 -6.23 -12.96 4.32
N LEU A 55 -7.48 -12.56 4.53
CA LEU A 55 -8.24 -12.87 5.75
C LEU A 55 -8.56 -14.37 5.86
N GLU A 56 -8.92 -15.03 4.74
CA GLU A 56 -9.11 -16.48 4.70
C GLU A 56 -7.81 -17.23 5.05
N LEU A 57 -6.67 -16.83 4.46
CA LEU A 57 -5.36 -17.45 4.73
C LEU A 57 -4.93 -17.22 6.19
N ALA A 58 -5.28 -16.08 6.79
CA ALA A 58 -5.06 -15.81 8.20
C ALA A 58 -5.83 -16.76 9.13
N ARG A 59 -6.80 -17.51 8.59
CA ARG A 59 -7.62 -18.46 9.38
C ARG A 59 -8.20 -17.81 10.63
N ILE A 60 -8.82 -16.64 10.42
CA ILE A 60 -9.37 -15.82 11.50
C ILE A 60 -10.42 -16.59 12.28
N LYS A 61 -10.39 -16.48 13.59
CA LYS A 61 -11.30 -17.12 14.53
C LYS A 61 -11.77 -16.13 15.61
N SER A 62 -12.84 -16.48 16.27
CA SER A 62 -13.36 -15.67 17.39
C SER A 62 -12.29 -15.44 18.46
N GLY A 63 -12.17 -14.20 18.93
CA GLY A 63 -11.16 -13.78 19.90
C GLY A 63 -9.84 -13.33 19.32
N ASP A 64 -9.64 -13.44 17.99
CA ASP A 64 -8.48 -12.84 17.33
C ASP A 64 -8.49 -11.32 17.42
N VAL A 65 -7.28 -10.73 17.40
CA VAL A 65 -7.05 -9.30 17.29
C VAL A 65 -6.14 -9.08 16.09
N LEU A 66 -6.65 -8.38 15.06
CA LEU A 66 -5.90 -8.09 13.85
C LEU A 66 -5.21 -6.73 13.96
N TYR A 67 -3.92 -6.69 13.64
CA TYR A 67 -3.15 -5.47 13.42
C TYR A 67 -2.78 -5.34 11.96
N ASP A 68 -3.12 -4.20 11.34
CA ASP A 68 -2.76 -3.89 9.95
C ASP A 68 -1.74 -2.76 9.94
N LEU A 69 -0.51 -3.04 9.50
CA LEU A 69 0.60 -2.10 9.55
C LEU A 69 0.77 -1.42 8.19
N GLY A 70 0.52 -0.11 8.15
CA GLY A 70 0.29 0.65 6.92
C GLY A 70 -1.15 0.50 6.45
N SER A 71 -2.11 0.73 7.37
CA SER A 71 -3.51 0.37 7.13
C SER A 71 -4.23 1.22 6.08
N GLY A 72 -3.62 2.32 5.64
CA GLY A 72 -4.22 3.20 4.65
C GLY A 72 -5.63 3.66 5.01
N ASP A 73 -6.59 3.39 4.14
CA ASP A 73 -8.01 3.71 4.36
C ASP A 73 -8.78 2.72 5.23
N GLY A 74 -8.07 1.78 5.87
CA GLY A 74 -8.60 0.85 6.86
C GLY A 74 -9.32 -0.38 6.29
N ARG A 75 -9.27 -0.62 4.97
CA ARG A 75 -10.09 -1.65 4.31
C ARG A 75 -9.90 -3.07 4.85
N ILE A 76 -8.66 -3.49 5.16
CA ILE A 76 -8.38 -4.83 5.68
C ILE A 76 -8.97 -4.98 7.10
N VAL A 77 -8.73 -4.00 7.95
CA VAL A 77 -9.24 -3.98 9.35
C VAL A 77 -10.77 -3.97 9.38
N ILE A 78 -11.38 -3.13 8.54
CA ILE A 78 -12.84 -3.00 8.43
C ILE A 78 -13.45 -4.30 7.92
N GLU A 79 -12.88 -4.90 6.87
CA GLU A 79 -13.42 -6.14 6.32
C GLU A 79 -13.28 -7.30 7.29
N ALA A 80 -12.16 -7.39 8.03
CA ALA A 80 -12.00 -8.37 9.10
C ALA A 80 -13.08 -8.21 10.21
N ALA A 81 -13.36 -6.98 10.63
CA ALA A 81 -14.40 -6.71 11.62
C ALA A 81 -15.81 -7.07 11.10
N LYS A 82 -16.11 -6.77 9.82
CA LYS A 82 -17.40 -7.10 9.19
C LYS A 82 -17.64 -8.59 9.04
N GLN A 83 -16.65 -9.30 8.50
CA GLN A 83 -16.81 -10.72 8.18
C GLN A 83 -16.72 -11.62 9.41
N TYR A 84 -15.84 -11.29 10.34
CA TYR A 84 -15.49 -12.20 11.46
C TYR A 84 -15.90 -11.67 12.83
N GLY A 85 -16.34 -10.41 12.96
CA GLY A 85 -16.72 -9.80 14.23
C GLY A 85 -15.56 -9.66 15.23
N ILE A 86 -14.33 -9.57 14.75
CA ILE A 86 -13.13 -9.46 15.58
C ILE A 86 -12.71 -8.01 15.81
N LYS A 87 -11.88 -7.79 16.82
CA LYS A 87 -11.22 -6.50 17.02
C LYS A 87 -10.11 -6.30 16.01
N GLY A 88 -9.95 -5.06 15.54
CA GLY A 88 -8.88 -4.69 14.62
C GLY A 88 -8.25 -3.35 14.96
N VAL A 89 -6.94 -3.24 14.73
CA VAL A 89 -6.13 -2.02 14.92
C VAL A 89 -5.42 -1.72 13.62
N GLY A 90 -5.69 -0.56 13.04
CA GLY A 90 -4.96 -0.05 11.88
C GLY A 90 -3.91 0.97 12.33
N ILE A 91 -2.68 0.77 11.88
CA ILE A 91 -1.56 1.67 12.12
C ILE A 91 -1.21 2.36 10.81
N GLU A 92 -1.28 3.67 10.78
CA GLU A 92 -1.01 4.47 9.60
C GLU A 92 -0.30 5.77 10.00
N ILE A 93 0.70 6.18 9.25
CA ILE A 93 1.46 7.40 9.55
C ILE A 93 0.77 8.66 9.00
N ASP A 94 0.02 8.52 7.93
CA ASP A 94 -0.72 9.61 7.29
C ASP A 94 -2.02 9.87 8.05
N VAL A 95 -2.11 11.05 8.69
CA VAL A 95 -3.26 11.44 9.51
C VAL A 95 -4.55 11.60 8.69
N ASP A 96 -4.45 11.95 7.40
CA ASP A 96 -5.62 12.09 6.51
C ASP A 96 -6.17 10.70 6.16
N LEU A 97 -5.30 9.71 5.93
CA LEU A 97 -5.70 8.31 5.75
C LEU A 97 -6.30 7.72 7.02
N VAL A 98 -5.75 8.03 8.20
CA VAL A 98 -6.34 7.62 9.50
C VAL A 98 -7.75 8.17 9.66
N GLN A 99 -7.97 9.44 9.33
CA GLN A 99 -9.31 10.03 9.40
C GLN A 99 -10.26 9.36 8.39
N LYS A 100 -9.79 9.13 7.17
CA LYS A 100 -10.56 8.40 6.15
C LYS A 100 -10.93 6.99 6.61
N ALA A 101 -10.01 6.26 7.26
CA ALA A 101 -10.27 4.94 7.80
C ALA A 101 -11.35 4.95 8.88
N ARG A 102 -11.32 5.94 9.79
CA ARG A 102 -12.36 6.14 10.81
C ARG A 102 -13.73 6.41 10.19
N ASP A 103 -13.78 7.29 9.19
CA ASP A 103 -15.03 7.61 8.46
C ASP A 103 -15.56 6.38 7.71
N ASN A 104 -14.68 5.55 7.15
CA ASN A 104 -15.04 4.29 6.52
C ASN A 104 -15.63 3.32 7.53
N ALA A 105 -14.97 3.12 8.68
CA ALA A 105 -15.45 2.23 9.75
C ALA A 105 -16.83 2.64 10.28
N PHE A 106 -17.05 3.94 10.46
CA PHE A 106 -18.34 4.48 10.86
C PHE A 106 -19.43 4.20 9.81
N ARG A 107 -19.15 4.40 8.53
CA ARG A 107 -20.10 4.09 7.45
C ARG A 107 -20.44 2.62 7.36
N GLU A 108 -19.47 1.75 7.62
CA GLU A 108 -19.63 0.29 7.64
C GLU A 108 -20.19 -0.24 8.97
N LYS A 109 -20.39 0.63 9.98
CA LYS A 109 -20.95 0.31 11.30
C LYS A 109 -20.13 -0.70 12.11
N VAL A 110 -18.81 -0.62 11.99
CA VAL A 110 -17.84 -1.44 12.73
C VAL A 110 -16.88 -0.59 13.58
N ASP A 111 -17.15 0.69 13.74
CA ASP A 111 -16.34 1.65 14.51
C ASP A 111 -16.19 1.26 15.99
N ASN A 112 -17.10 0.44 16.52
CA ASN A 112 -17.00 -0.12 17.86
C ASN A 112 -16.06 -1.34 17.98
N LEU A 113 -15.61 -1.91 16.85
CA LEU A 113 -14.72 -3.07 16.82
C LEU A 113 -13.29 -2.69 16.40
N VAL A 114 -13.11 -1.51 15.77
CA VAL A 114 -11.84 -1.13 15.16
C VAL A 114 -11.29 0.17 15.73
N GLU A 115 -9.96 0.26 15.77
CA GLU A 115 -9.23 1.46 16.16
C GLU A 115 -8.22 1.82 15.06
N PHE A 116 -8.08 3.12 14.74
CA PHE A 116 -7.05 3.60 13.81
C PHE A 116 -6.16 4.62 14.50
N ARG A 117 -4.84 4.37 14.49
CA ARG A 117 -3.82 5.16 15.18
C ARG A 117 -2.90 5.83 14.16
N ALA A 118 -2.71 7.15 14.33
CA ALA A 118 -1.68 7.89 13.60
C ALA A 118 -0.32 7.61 14.26
N GLN A 119 0.41 6.60 13.76
CA GLN A 119 1.63 6.11 14.38
C GLN A 119 2.57 5.48 13.35
N ASP A 120 3.89 5.61 13.56
CA ASP A 120 4.88 4.86 12.80
C ASP A 120 4.80 3.37 13.16
N ALA A 121 4.57 2.52 12.16
CA ALA A 121 4.47 1.08 12.33
C ALA A 121 5.73 0.43 12.91
N LEU A 122 6.90 1.05 12.77
CA LEU A 122 8.14 0.57 13.39
C LEU A 122 8.18 0.73 14.91
N THR A 123 7.27 1.53 15.48
CA THR A 123 7.24 1.86 16.92
C THR A 123 6.04 1.27 17.66
N VAL A 124 5.16 0.56 16.94
CA VAL A 124 3.97 -0.02 17.54
C VAL A 124 4.31 -1.30 18.31
N ASP A 125 3.71 -1.47 19.48
CA ASP A 125 3.70 -2.74 20.22
C ASP A 125 2.63 -3.66 19.61
N VAL A 126 3.05 -4.80 19.07
CA VAL A 126 2.18 -5.80 18.43
C VAL A 126 1.94 -7.03 19.32
N SER A 127 2.29 -6.98 20.61
CA SER A 127 2.21 -8.11 21.54
C SER A 127 0.77 -8.62 21.77
N GLU A 128 -0.24 -7.79 21.52
CA GLU A 128 -1.66 -8.18 21.58
C GLU A 128 -2.17 -8.77 20.27
N ALA A 129 -1.41 -8.60 19.16
CA ALA A 129 -1.84 -9.10 17.87
C ALA A 129 -1.81 -10.64 17.81
N THR A 130 -2.88 -11.23 17.32
CA THR A 130 -2.92 -12.65 16.94
C THR A 130 -2.85 -12.83 15.44
N VAL A 131 -3.17 -11.77 14.69
CA VAL A 131 -3.02 -11.67 13.24
C VAL A 131 -2.38 -10.33 12.91
N VAL A 132 -1.36 -10.34 12.04
CA VAL A 132 -0.77 -9.13 11.47
C VAL A 132 -0.90 -9.18 9.96
N THR A 133 -1.36 -8.07 9.36
CA THR A 133 -1.40 -7.89 7.90
C THR A 133 -0.44 -6.81 7.45
N LEU A 134 0.13 -6.98 6.26
CA LEU A 134 1.15 -6.10 5.67
C LEU A 134 0.92 -5.93 4.18
N TYR A 135 1.06 -4.70 3.69
CA TYR A 135 1.35 -4.40 2.29
C TYR A 135 2.44 -3.34 2.22
N MET A 136 3.64 -3.72 2.63
CA MET A 136 4.77 -2.80 2.81
C MET A 136 5.96 -3.31 2.01
N LEU A 137 6.81 -2.38 1.53
CA LEU A 137 8.00 -2.70 0.76
C LEU A 137 8.95 -3.66 1.51
N PRO A 138 9.75 -4.48 0.80
CA PRO A 138 10.63 -5.49 1.40
C PRO A 138 11.58 -4.96 2.47
N GLU A 139 12.11 -3.75 2.25
CA GLU A 139 13.01 -3.09 3.19
C GLU A 139 12.29 -2.69 4.49
N PHE A 140 11.01 -2.34 4.39
CA PHE A 140 10.19 -2.01 5.54
C PHE A 140 9.80 -3.27 6.32
N ASN A 141 9.37 -4.33 5.62
CA ASN A 141 9.11 -5.64 6.24
C ASN A 141 10.35 -6.18 6.99
N ALA A 142 11.54 -5.98 6.43
CA ALA A 142 12.80 -6.35 7.09
C ALA A 142 13.06 -5.59 8.39
N LYS A 143 12.62 -4.32 8.49
CA LYS A 143 12.73 -3.50 9.70
C LYS A 143 11.67 -3.88 10.75
N LEU A 144 10.50 -4.34 10.35
CA LEU A 144 9.44 -4.80 11.27
C LEU A 144 9.77 -6.15 11.92
N ARG A 145 10.48 -7.01 11.21
CA ARG A 145 10.76 -8.38 11.63
C ARG A 145 11.31 -8.50 13.06
N PRO A 146 12.32 -7.73 13.53
CA PRO A 146 12.82 -7.83 14.90
C PRO A 146 11.74 -7.60 15.97
N ASN A 147 10.76 -6.73 15.70
CA ASN A 147 9.63 -6.50 16.59
C ASN A 147 8.72 -7.72 16.61
N PHE A 148 8.43 -8.32 15.46
CA PHE A 148 7.64 -9.55 15.36
C PHE A 148 8.29 -10.72 16.09
N ASP A 149 9.60 -10.93 15.89
CA ASP A 149 10.37 -12.00 16.53
C ASP A 149 10.34 -11.88 18.08
N LYS A 150 10.24 -10.64 18.60
CA LYS A 150 10.24 -10.35 20.04
C LYS A 150 8.84 -10.36 20.66
N GLU A 151 7.82 -9.86 19.95
CA GLU A 151 6.53 -9.47 20.54
C GLU A 151 5.39 -10.42 20.18
N LEU A 152 5.42 -11.04 18.99
CA LEU A 152 4.38 -11.96 18.58
C LEU A 152 4.48 -13.29 19.33
N ARG A 153 3.34 -13.78 19.80
CA ARG A 153 3.26 -15.05 20.54
C ARG A 153 3.24 -16.24 19.58
N PRO A 154 3.73 -17.40 19.98
CA PRO A 154 3.55 -18.65 19.22
C PRO A 154 2.07 -18.87 18.86
N GLY A 155 1.81 -19.22 17.59
CA GLY A 155 0.47 -19.35 17.03
C GLY A 155 -0.11 -18.06 16.46
N SER A 156 0.56 -16.90 16.60
CA SER A 156 0.23 -15.69 15.84
C SER A 156 0.51 -15.91 14.35
N ARG A 157 -0.22 -15.20 13.51
CA ARG A 157 -0.15 -15.34 12.05
C ARG A 157 0.19 -14.00 11.42
N VAL A 158 1.09 -14.01 10.44
CA VAL A 158 1.44 -12.84 9.64
C VAL A 158 1.08 -13.11 8.19
N VAL A 159 0.37 -12.19 7.55
CA VAL A 159 -0.03 -12.28 6.14
C VAL A 159 0.47 -11.04 5.43
N SER A 160 1.35 -11.23 4.45
CA SER A 160 1.95 -10.15 3.69
C SER A 160 1.53 -10.21 2.22
N HIS A 161 1.08 -9.08 1.69
CA HIS A 161 0.71 -8.90 0.31
C HIS A 161 1.93 -8.48 -0.51
N ASP A 162 2.19 -9.17 -1.64
CA ASP A 162 3.24 -8.98 -2.64
C ASP A 162 4.68 -9.07 -2.13
N PHE A 163 4.96 -8.79 -0.88
CA PHE A 163 6.33 -8.72 -0.37
C PHE A 163 6.55 -9.65 0.80
N GLU A 164 7.58 -10.47 0.71
CA GLU A 164 7.97 -11.39 1.79
C GLU A 164 8.50 -10.65 3.03
N VAL A 165 8.43 -11.29 4.19
CA VAL A 165 9.18 -10.90 5.38
C VAL A 165 10.57 -11.51 5.28
N LYS A 166 11.54 -10.71 4.88
CA LYS A 166 12.90 -11.15 4.59
C LYS A 166 13.53 -11.93 5.75
N GLY A 167 14.00 -13.13 5.45
CA GLY A 167 14.64 -14.03 6.42
C GLY A 167 13.67 -14.91 7.19
N TRP A 168 12.37 -14.84 6.95
CA TRP A 168 11.42 -15.87 7.31
C TRP A 168 11.14 -16.79 6.12
N VAL A 169 10.81 -18.04 6.40
CA VAL A 169 10.33 -18.99 5.39
C VAL A 169 8.81 -19.03 5.50
N PRO A 170 8.07 -18.68 4.44
CA PRO A 170 6.61 -18.70 4.50
C PRO A 170 6.10 -20.14 4.63
N ASP A 171 5.08 -20.34 5.47
CA ASP A 171 4.37 -21.62 5.58
C ASP A 171 3.48 -21.87 4.36
N LYS A 172 3.03 -20.79 3.71
CA LYS A 172 2.30 -20.84 2.45
C LYS A 172 2.56 -19.61 1.60
N VAL A 173 2.66 -19.80 0.29
CA VAL A 173 2.68 -18.74 -0.73
C VAL A 173 1.55 -19.02 -1.72
N GLU A 174 0.77 -18.00 -2.03
CA GLU A 174 -0.36 -18.12 -2.95
C GLU A 174 -0.39 -16.96 -3.93
N GLY A 175 -0.47 -17.27 -5.23
CA GLY A 175 -0.66 -16.30 -6.30
C GLY A 175 -2.14 -16.06 -6.56
N ILE A 176 -2.53 -14.83 -6.71
CA ILE A 176 -3.87 -14.39 -7.13
C ILE A 176 -3.73 -13.68 -8.47
N LYS A 177 -4.52 -14.13 -9.44
CA LYS A 177 -4.52 -13.50 -10.74
C LYS A 177 -5.16 -12.11 -10.61
N GLY A 178 -4.38 -11.08 -10.89
CA GLY A 178 -4.80 -9.70 -10.87
C GLY A 178 -5.37 -9.22 -12.20
N ASP A 179 -5.16 -7.94 -12.47
CA ASP A 179 -5.55 -7.30 -13.71
C ASP A 179 -4.51 -7.51 -14.83
N LEU A 180 -4.59 -6.72 -15.90
CA LEU A 180 -3.66 -6.78 -17.04
C LEU A 180 -2.21 -6.39 -16.70
N PHE A 181 -1.97 -5.79 -15.54
CA PHE A 181 -0.71 -5.14 -15.20
C PHE A 181 0.04 -5.82 -14.05
N HIS A 182 -0.67 -6.49 -13.14
CA HIS A 182 -0.07 -7.05 -11.94
C HIS A 182 -0.85 -8.24 -11.39
N ASP A 183 -0.16 -9.38 -11.20
CA ASP A 183 -0.64 -10.51 -10.40
C ASP A 183 -0.18 -10.32 -8.97
N HIS A 184 -1.02 -10.69 -8.00
CA HIS A 184 -0.74 -10.52 -6.58
C HIS A 184 -0.20 -11.81 -5.96
N THR A 185 0.65 -11.67 -4.95
CA THR A 185 1.18 -12.80 -4.19
C THR A 185 0.90 -12.59 -2.71
N ILE A 186 0.40 -13.62 -2.03
CA ILE A 186 0.19 -13.60 -0.58
C ILE A 186 1.17 -14.55 0.09
N TYR A 187 1.90 -14.05 1.08
CA TYR A 187 2.80 -14.82 1.92
C TYR A 187 2.17 -14.99 3.30
N PHE A 188 2.07 -16.23 3.75
CA PHE A 188 1.53 -16.57 5.07
C PHE A 188 2.61 -17.19 5.94
N TYR A 189 2.67 -16.74 7.19
CA TYR A 189 3.61 -17.20 8.22
C TYR A 189 2.85 -17.49 9.51
N GLU A 190 3.21 -18.58 10.20
CA GLU A 190 2.75 -18.90 11.55
C GLU A 190 3.92 -18.83 12.52
N ILE A 191 3.82 -18.01 13.55
CA ILE A 191 4.87 -17.81 14.56
C ILE A 191 4.97 -19.08 15.43
N ARG A 192 6.19 -19.58 15.61
CA ARG A 192 6.50 -20.82 16.36
C ARG A 192 7.18 -20.55 17.68
#